data_fd01c0f56e56e4c87593e6dc236360b2
#
_entry.id   fd01c0f56e56e4c87593e6dc236360b2
#
_cell.length_a   1.000
_cell.length_b   1.000
_cell.length_c   1.000
_cell.angle_alpha   90.00
_cell.angle_beta   90.00
_cell.angle_gamma   90.00
#
_symmetry.space_group_name_H-M   'P 1'
#
loop_
_entity.id
_entity.type
_entity.pdbx_description
1 polymer ?
#
loop_
_entity_poly.entity_id
_entity_poly.type
_entity_poly.pdbx_seq_one_letter_code
_entity_poly.pdbx_strand_id
1 'polypeptide(L)'
;MTHSFLRLALAAALCPMPLAVHATAAHVHGAATLAVAIDGGTLTLLLETPTDSLVGFEHAPRTARERAAVTKMKQTLERPAALFVPSPAAACKPASVKLESTLFESGHAHHDHGAQAHAGGHADLDGEFVFHCARPEALRDLEVRLFDAFPRLKRLKVEIAGPRGQTAVQLTPGQRKARW
;
A
#
# COMPACT_ATOMS: atom_id res chain seq x y z
N MET A 1 -34.24 26.93 -67.21
CA MET A 1 -33.31 25.87 -66.70
C MET A 1 -32.51 26.52 -65.60
N THR A 2 -32.92 26.31 -64.35
CA THR A 2 -32.30 26.90 -63.14
C THR A 2 -31.78 25.77 -62.25
N HIS A 3 -30.45 25.66 -62.15
CA HIS A 3 -29.80 24.65 -61.32
C HIS A 3 -29.60 25.19 -59.91
N SER A 4 -30.38 24.67 -58.95
CA SER A 4 -30.20 24.89 -57.50
C SER A 4 -29.08 24.02 -56.96
N PHE A 5 -27.98 24.60 -56.52
CA PHE A 5 -26.92 23.90 -55.78
C PHE A 5 -27.25 23.87 -54.30
N LEU A 6 -27.60 22.71 -53.80
CA LEU A 6 -27.79 22.41 -52.39
C LEU A 6 -26.41 22.28 -51.71
N ARG A 7 -26.03 23.24 -50.86
CA ARG A 7 -24.80 23.21 -50.07
C ARG A 7 -25.06 22.45 -48.77
N LEU A 8 -24.50 21.25 -48.68
CA LEU A 8 -24.53 20.43 -47.45
C LEU A 8 -23.44 20.93 -46.53
N ALA A 9 -23.82 21.58 -45.41
CA ALA A 9 -22.90 22.02 -44.36
C ALA A 9 -22.64 20.82 -43.37
N LEU A 10 -21.42 20.31 -43.38
CA LEU A 10 -20.97 19.27 -42.47
C LEU A 10 -20.54 19.95 -41.14
N ALA A 11 -21.39 19.87 -40.12
CA ALA A 11 -21.06 20.32 -38.75
C ALA A 11 -20.23 19.25 -38.04
N ALA A 12 -18.93 19.50 -37.88
CA ALA A 12 -18.06 18.66 -37.07
C ALA A 12 -18.34 18.91 -35.59
N ALA A 13 -18.96 17.95 -34.92
CA ALA A 13 -19.16 17.98 -33.46
C ALA A 13 -17.82 17.68 -32.75
N LEU A 14 -17.17 18.71 -32.18
CA LEU A 14 -16.06 18.52 -31.25
C LEU A 14 -16.64 17.96 -29.95
N CYS A 15 -16.40 16.67 -29.69
CA CYS A 15 -16.69 16.04 -28.39
C CYS A 15 -15.56 16.41 -27.43
N PRO A 16 -15.81 17.10 -26.30
CA PRO A 16 -14.76 17.34 -25.30
C PRO A 16 -14.42 16.03 -24.62
N MET A 17 -13.18 15.55 -24.82
CA MET A 17 -12.65 14.41 -24.04
C MET A 17 -12.46 14.86 -22.58
N PRO A 18 -13.04 14.15 -21.60
CA PRO A 18 -12.73 14.41 -20.20
C PRO A 18 -11.26 14.08 -19.92
N LEU A 19 -10.49 15.08 -19.50
CA LEU A 19 -9.15 14.89 -18.94
C LEU A 19 -9.34 14.17 -17.59
N ALA A 20 -8.95 12.89 -17.53
CA ALA A 20 -8.88 12.17 -16.27
C ALA A 20 -7.78 12.80 -15.40
N VAL A 21 -8.17 13.64 -14.46
CA VAL A 21 -7.27 14.15 -13.42
C VAL A 21 -7.00 13.00 -12.46
N HIS A 22 -5.81 12.42 -12.54
CA HIS A 22 -5.34 11.48 -11.53
C HIS A 22 -5.04 12.29 -10.27
N ALA A 23 -5.97 12.28 -9.31
CA ALA A 23 -5.71 12.80 -7.98
C ALA A 23 -4.70 11.85 -7.33
N THR A 24 -3.45 12.31 -7.16
CA THR A 24 -2.50 11.68 -6.24
C THR A 24 -3.13 11.74 -4.85
N ALA A 25 -3.35 10.57 -4.23
CA ALA A 25 -3.89 10.52 -2.88
C ALA A 25 -2.96 11.33 -1.95
N ALA A 26 -3.49 12.37 -1.32
CA ALA A 26 -2.72 13.15 -0.36
C ALA A 26 -2.32 12.21 0.80
N HIS A 27 -1.02 12.16 1.10
CA HIS A 27 -0.51 11.38 2.23
C HIS A 27 -1.11 11.89 3.53
N VAL A 28 -1.77 11.01 4.28
CA VAL A 28 -2.37 11.33 5.57
C VAL A 28 -1.53 10.69 6.65
N HIS A 29 -0.83 11.49 7.44
CA HIS A 29 -0.03 11.00 8.56
C HIS A 29 -0.88 10.17 9.53
N GLY A 30 -0.32 9.07 10.00
CA GLY A 30 -1.03 8.13 10.85
C GLY A 30 -2.03 7.24 10.14
N ALA A 31 -2.02 7.21 8.80
CA ALA A 31 -2.86 6.34 8.00
C ALA A 31 -2.01 5.43 7.09
N ALA A 32 -2.55 4.26 6.77
CA ALA A 32 -1.97 3.31 5.84
C ALA A 32 -3.09 2.57 5.09
N THR A 33 -2.73 1.94 3.98
CA THR A 33 -3.57 1.01 3.22
C THR A 33 -2.96 -0.38 3.24
N LEU A 34 -3.78 -1.40 3.38
CA LEU A 34 -3.42 -2.81 3.29
C LEU A 34 -4.34 -3.50 2.29
N ALA A 35 -3.83 -3.79 1.10
CA ALA A 35 -4.54 -4.65 0.17
C ALA A 35 -4.28 -6.12 0.53
N VAL A 36 -5.34 -6.92 0.57
CA VAL A 36 -5.33 -8.33 0.92
C VAL A 36 -5.89 -9.12 -0.26
N ALA A 37 -5.07 -9.94 -0.88
CA ALA A 37 -5.48 -10.84 -1.94
C ALA A 37 -5.42 -12.29 -1.46
N ILE A 38 -6.50 -13.06 -1.72
CA ILE A 38 -6.62 -14.46 -1.38
C ILE A 38 -6.85 -15.26 -2.65
N ASP A 39 -5.85 -16.03 -3.05
CA ASP A 39 -5.90 -16.90 -4.22
C ASP A 39 -5.45 -18.31 -3.87
N GLY A 40 -6.39 -19.26 -3.92
CA GLY A 40 -6.14 -20.65 -3.48
C GLY A 40 -5.56 -20.68 -2.06
N GLY A 41 -4.39 -21.27 -1.91
CA GLY A 41 -3.65 -21.35 -0.65
C GLY A 41 -2.72 -20.18 -0.36
N THR A 42 -2.73 -19.14 -1.19
CA THR A 42 -1.86 -17.97 -1.05
C THR A 42 -2.63 -16.77 -0.49
N LEU A 43 -2.08 -16.16 0.55
CA LEU A 43 -2.53 -14.88 1.10
C LEU A 43 -1.43 -13.86 0.86
N THR A 44 -1.70 -12.86 0.03
CA THR A 44 -0.79 -11.75 -0.25
C THR A 44 -1.29 -10.48 0.42
N LEU A 45 -0.41 -9.79 1.13
CA LEU A 45 -0.67 -8.53 1.80
C LEU A 45 0.24 -7.47 1.22
N LEU A 46 -0.33 -6.38 0.69
CA LEU A 46 0.41 -5.22 0.19
C LEU A 46 0.12 -4.03 1.12
N LEU A 47 1.15 -3.59 1.83
CA LEU A 47 1.10 -2.46 2.74
C LEU A 47 1.69 -1.22 2.07
N GLU A 48 0.92 -0.14 2.01
CA GLU A 48 1.37 1.18 1.54
C GLU A 48 1.18 2.19 2.67
N THR A 49 2.24 2.92 3.02
CA THR A 49 2.17 3.89 4.12
C THR A 49 3.26 4.95 4.04
N PRO A 50 2.95 6.23 4.34
CA PRO A 50 3.96 7.23 4.60
C PRO A 50 4.86 6.80 5.75
N THR A 51 6.19 6.97 5.60
CA THR A 51 7.14 6.53 6.65
C THR A 51 6.99 7.32 7.96
N ASP A 52 6.41 8.53 7.95
CA ASP A 52 6.04 9.25 9.18
C ASP A 52 5.11 8.42 10.07
N SER A 53 4.18 7.68 9.49
CA SER A 53 3.26 6.80 10.22
C SER A 53 3.97 5.69 10.99
N LEU A 54 5.21 5.34 10.61
CA LEU A 54 6.01 4.27 11.21
C LEU A 54 7.13 4.80 12.08
N VAL A 55 7.95 5.73 11.56
CA VAL A 55 9.17 6.22 12.22
C VAL A 55 9.10 7.69 12.65
N GLY A 56 8.13 8.46 12.16
CA GLY A 56 7.90 9.85 12.54
C GLY A 56 8.61 10.87 11.65
N PHE A 57 9.10 10.47 10.48
CA PHE A 57 9.70 11.35 9.49
C PHE A 57 9.65 10.71 8.10
N GLU A 58 9.79 11.55 7.05
CA GLU A 58 9.74 11.16 5.63
C GLU A 58 10.99 11.60 4.86
N HIS A 59 12.02 12.07 5.54
CA HIS A 59 13.29 12.48 4.94
C HIS A 59 14.39 11.45 5.18
N ALA A 60 15.46 11.48 4.39
CA ALA A 60 16.64 10.64 4.62
C ALA A 60 17.15 10.79 6.06
N PRO A 61 17.47 9.68 6.77
CA PRO A 61 17.84 9.72 8.18
C PRO A 61 19.16 10.48 8.40
N ARG A 62 19.12 11.54 9.19
CA ARG A 62 20.23 12.48 9.44
C ARG A 62 21.03 12.15 10.70
N THR A 63 20.35 11.61 11.70
CA THR A 63 20.93 11.31 13.03
C THR A 63 21.12 9.81 13.24
N ALA A 64 21.97 9.43 14.19
CA ALA A 64 22.12 8.03 14.59
C ALA A 64 20.79 7.43 15.12
N ARG A 65 19.98 8.26 15.82
CA ARG A 65 18.67 7.86 16.32
C ARG A 65 17.70 7.54 15.17
N GLU A 66 17.66 8.38 14.15
CA GLU A 66 16.80 8.15 12.97
C GLU A 66 17.24 6.90 12.19
N ARG A 67 18.55 6.71 11.98
CA ARG A 67 19.08 5.48 11.35
C ARG A 67 18.70 4.23 12.12
N ALA A 68 18.81 4.28 13.47
CA ALA A 68 18.39 3.17 14.31
C ALA A 68 16.85 2.92 14.23
N ALA A 69 16.03 3.98 14.11
CA ALA A 69 14.59 3.85 13.92
C ALA A 69 14.25 3.18 12.60
N VAL A 70 14.90 3.55 11.49
CA VAL A 70 14.73 2.91 10.17
C VAL A 70 15.15 1.43 10.22
N THR A 71 16.29 1.12 10.82
CA THR A 71 16.75 -0.26 11.00
C THR A 71 15.75 -1.08 11.80
N LYS A 72 15.25 -0.55 12.91
CA LYS A 72 14.24 -1.21 13.75
C LYS A 72 12.93 -1.42 13.00
N MET A 73 12.47 -0.44 12.23
CA MET A 73 11.28 -0.55 11.39
C MET A 73 11.43 -1.72 10.41
N LYS A 74 12.54 -1.77 9.65
CA LYS A 74 12.83 -2.84 8.71
C LYS A 74 12.82 -4.22 9.38
N GLN A 75 13.59 -4.39 10.47
CA GLN A 75 13.63 -5.64 11.23
C GLN A 75 12.28 -6.08 11.79
N THR A 76 11.43 -5.13 12.13
CA THR A 76 10.07 -5.41 12.63
C THR A 76 9.19 -5.92 11.48
N LEU A 77 9.23 -5.27 10.32
CA LEU A 77 8.46 -5.65 9.14
C LEU A 77 8.93 -6.99 8.53
N GLU A 78 10.20 -7.34 8.66
CA GLU A 78 10.76 -8.64 8.26
C GLU A 78 10.22 -9.83 9.08
N ARG A 79 9.37 -9.56 10.10
CA ARG A 79 8.72 -10.60 10.94
C ARG A 79 7.20 -10.60 10.76
N PRO A 80 6.68 -10.93 9.56
CA PRO A 80 5.27 -10.74 9.23
C PRO A 80 4.33 -11.55 10.13
N ALA A 81 4.73 -12.71 10.64
CA ALA A 81 3.91 -13.52 11.55
C ALA A 81 3.62 -12.83 12.91
N ALA A 82 4.45 -11.86 13.31
CA ALA A 82 4.21 -11.07 14.51
C ALA A 82 3.23 -9.92 14.26
N LEU A 83 3.10 -9.47 13.01
CA LEU A 83 2.31 -8.30 12.61
C LEU A 83 0.96 -8.66 12.01
N PHE A 84 0.90 -9.79 11.30
CA PHE A 84 -0.28 -10.26 10.59
C PHE A 84 -0.59 -11.69 11.03
N VAL A 85 -1.75 -11.86 11.68
CA VAL A 85 -2.18 -13.15 12.22
C VAL A 85 -3.45 -13.58 11.50
N PRO A 86 -3.35 -14.37 10.41
CA PRO A 86 -4.50 -14.99 9.75
C PRO A 86 -5.20 -15.97 10.70
N SER A 87 -6.46 -16.30 10.39
CA SER A 87 -7.23 -17.31 11.15
C SER A 87 -6.37 -18.53 11.47
N PRO A 88 -6.14 -18.91 12.73
CA PRO A 88 -5.24 -20.02 13.11
C PRO A 88 -5.64 -21.35 12.45
N ALA A 89 -6.94 -21.57 12.23
CA ALA A 89 -7.46 -22.75 11.56
C ALA A 89 -6.98 -22.88 10.12
N ALA A 90 -6.63 -21.79 9.43
CA ALA A 90 -6.10 -21.82 8.07
C ALA A 90 -4.65 -22.32 7.99
N ALA A 91 -3.92 -22.38 9.13
CA ALA A 91 -2.54 -22.84 9.23
C ALA A 91 -1.60 -22.13 8.21
N CYS A 92 -1.69 -20.80 8.16
CA CYS A 92 -0.87 -19.97 7.26
C CYS A 92 0.54 -19.80 7.85
N LYS A 93 1.55 -19.86 6.97
CA LYS A 93 2.96 -19.61 7.31
C LYS A 93 3.53 -18.55 6.38
N PRO A 94 4.36 -17.60 6.88
CA PRO A 94 5.07 -16.66 6.02
C PRO A 94 5.91 -17.40 4.97
N ALA A 95 5.89 -16.92 3.73
CA ALA A 95 6.65 -17.46 2.61
C ALA A 95 7.69 -16.44 2.12
N SER A 96 7.32 -15.17 1.96
CA SER A 96 8.25 -14.11 1.55
C SER A 96 7.87 -12.76 2.13
N VAL A 97 8.86 -11.87 2.19
CA VAL A 97 8.73 -10.45 2.53
C VAL A 97 9.57 -9.65 1.54
N LYS A 98 8.96 -8.63 0.94
CA LYS A 98 9.64 -7.63 0.13
C LYS A 98 9.30 -6.26 0.69
N LEU A 99 10.32 -5.42 0.92
CA LEU A 99 10.16 -4.08 1.47
C LEU A 99 10.89 -3.09 0.60
N GLU A 100 10.21 -2.04 0.17
CA GLU A 100 10.75 -0.95 -0.63
C GLU A 100 10.51 0.38 0.07
N SER A 101 11.55 1.21 0.16
CA SER A 101 11.48 2.58 0.68
C SER A 101 12.78 3.31 0.36
N THR A 102 12.68 4.57 0.01
CA THR A 102 13.85 5.45 -0.18
C THR A 102 14.68 5.61 1.10
N LEU A 103 14.10 5.34 2.29
CA LEU A 103 14.83 5.36 3.57
C LEU A 103 15.85 4.21 3.69
N PHE A 104 15.70 3.14 2.92
CA PHE A 104 16.65 2.01 2.94
C PHE A 104 17.90 2.26 2.10
N GLU A 105 17.85 3.17 1.14
CA GLU A 105 18.96 3.48 0.21
C GLU A 105 20.00 4.42 0.79
N SER A 106 19.75 5.01 1.94
CA SER A 106 20.60 6.06 2.56
C SER A 106 22.00 5.60 3.03
N GLY A 107 22.46 4.41 2.61
CA GLY A 107 23.78 3.84 2.97
C GLY A 107 24.81 3.77 1.83
N HIS A 108 24.42 4.00 0.60
CA HIS A 108 25.33 3.93 -0.55
C HIS A 108 25.23 5.21 -1.40
N ALA A 109 26.19 6.11 -1.24
CA ALA A 109 26.44 7.21 -2.16
C ALA A 109 26.94 6.63 -3.51
N HIS A 110 26.04 6.13 -4.34
CA HIS A 110 26.29 5.93 -5.74
C HIS A 110 25.75 7.13 -6.50
N HIS A 111 26.67 7.96 -6.98
CA HIS A 111 26.43 8.91 -8.06
C HIS A 111 26.03 8.09 -9.29
N ASP A 112 24.76 7.97 -9.57
CA ASP A 112 24.31 7.60 -10.90
C ASP A 112 23.13 8.47 -11.33
N HIS A 113 23.26 8.94 -12.57
CA HIS A 113 22.45 9.98 -13.17
C HIS A 113 21.11 9.40 -13.61
N GLY A 114 19.98 10.03 -13.20
CA GLY A 114 18.78 9.92 -14.00
C GLY A 114 17.44 9.65 -13.32
N ALA A 115 17.32 9.66 -12.00
CA ALA A 115 16.01 9.75 -11.37
C ALA A 115 15.79 11.19 -10.91
N GLN A 116 14.78 11.88 -11.48
CA GLN A 116 14.36 13.20 -11.02
C GLN A 116 13.91 13.06 -9.55
N ALA A 117 14.79 13.49 -8.63
CA ALA A 117 14.41 13.72 -7.25
C ALA A 117 13.29 14.77 -7.27
N HIS A 118 12.06 14.36 -7.03
CA HIS A 118 10.99 15.28 -6.77
C HIS A 118 11.36 16.09 -5.53
N ALA A 119 11.66 17.38 -5.73
CA ALA A 119 11.94 18.32 -4.66
C ALA A 119 10.70 18.44 -3.77
N GLY A 120 10.74 17.87 -2.57
CA GLY A 120 9.63 17.75 -1.65
C GLY A 120 9.36 16.28 -1.25
N GLY A 121 10.37 15.39 -1.40
CA GLY A 121 10.24 13.95 -1.30
C GLY A 121 9.69 13.47 0.04
N HIS A 122 8.41 13.14 0.06
CA HIS A 122 7.84 12.27 1.08
C HIS A 122 8.37 10.85 0.82
N ALA A 123 8.83 10.19 1.88
CA ALA A 123 9.26 8.81 1.79
C ALA A 123 8.09 7.91 2.18
N ASP A 124 7.78 6.98 1.30
CA ASP A 124 6.79 5.94 1.53
C ASP A 124 7.48 4.61 1.83
N LEU A 125 6.74 3.71 2.41
CA LEU A 125 7.07 2.30 2.55
C LEU A 125 6.04 1.47 1.78
N ASP A 126 6.54 0.64 0.87
CA ASP A 126 5.81 -0.44 0.22
C ASP A 126 6.29 -1.77 0.77
N GLY A 127 5.37 -2.56 1.28
CA GLY A 127 5.65 -3.88 1.85
C GLY A 127 4.77 -4.95 1.23
N GLU A 128 5.39 -5.99 0.64
CA GLU A 128 4.68 -7.19 0.22
C GLU A 128 5.00 -8.34 1.17
N PHE A 129 3.95 -8.98 1.68
CA PHE A 129 4.05 -10.14 2.58
C PHE A 129 3.22 -11.28 2.02
N VAL A 130 3.84 -12.41 1.76
CA VAL A 130 3.16 -13.60 1.24
C VAL A 130 3.11 -14.68 2.31
N PHE A 131 1.94 -15.28 2.48
CA PHE A 131 1.72 -16.44 3.34
C PHE A 131 1.16 -17.60 2.52
N HIS A 132 1.57 -18.82 2.85
CA HIS A 132 0.96 -20.04 2.36
C HIS A 132 0.10 -20.67 3.45
N CYS A 133 -1.17 -20.91 3.14
CA CYS A 133 -2.17 -21.46 4.04
C CYS A 133 -2.49 -22.92 3.66
N ALA A 134 -2.28 -23.85 4.58
CA ALA A 134 -2.54 -25.27 4.34
C ALA A 134 -4.05 -25.58 4.25
N ARG A 135 -4.90 -24.75 4.83
CA ARG A 135 -6.36 -24.88 4.85
C ARG A 135 -7.03 -23.53 4.50
N PRO A 136 -6.93 -23.08 3.23
CA PRO A 136 -7.43 -21.76 2.83
C PRO A 136 -8.94 -21.60 3.03
N GLU A 137 -9.71 -22.68 3.00
CA GLU A 137 -11.14 -22.68 3.28
C GLU A 137 -11.47 -22.27 4.73
N ALA A 138 -10.51 -22.35 5.65
CA ALA A 138 -10.66 -21.93 7.04
C ALA A 138 -10.20 -20.46 7.27
N LEU A 139 -9.72 -19.78 6.24
CA LEU A 139 -9.31 -18.38 6.32
C LEU A 139 -10.56 -17.47 6.34
N ARG A 140 -10.82 -16.79 7.46
CA ARG A 140 -12.02 -15.97 7.71
C ARG A 140 -11.71 -14.57 8.18
N ASP A 141 -10.54 -14.37 8.73
CA ASP A 141 -10.11 -13.10 9.31
C ASP A 141 -8.60 -12.93 9.29
N LEU A 142 -8.19 -11.68 9.49
CA LEU A 142 -6.81 -11.26 9.68
C LEU A 142 -6.76 -10.31 10.88
N GLU A 143 -6.03 -10.66 11.93
CA GLU A 143 -5.69 -9.74 13.00
C GLU A 143 -4.42 -8.97 12.63
N VAL A 144 -4.48 -7.64 12.73
CA VAL A 144 -3.36 -6.75 12.39
C VAL A 144 -2.79 -6.14 13.67
N ARG A 145 -1.51 -6.39 13.94
CA ARG A 145 -0.77 -5.91 15.12
C ARG A 145 0.21 -4.76 14.79
N LEU A 146 0.10 -4.18 13.61
CA LEU A 146 0.92 -3.03 13.21
C LEU A 146 0.81 -1.87 14.20
N PHE A 147 -0.35 -1.64 14.81
CA PHE A 147 -0.59 -0.56 15.78
C PHE A 147 0.25 -0.69 17.04
N ASP A 148 0.62 -1.92 17.46
CA ASP A 148 1.48 -2.17 18.61
C ASP A 148 2.93 -1.87 18.27
N ALA A 149 3.35 -2.28 17.07
CA ALA A 149 4.70 -2.07 16.58
C ALA A 149 4.96 -0.60 16.21
N PHE A 150 3.92 0.08 15.70
CA PHE A 150 3.98 1.44 15.17
C PHE A 150 2.87 2.32 15.77
N PRO A 151 3.05 2.86 16.99
CA PRO A 151 2.01 3.61 17.68
C PRO A 151 1.57 4.93 17.01
N ARG A 152 2.33 5.41 16.02
CA ARG A 152 1.96 6.58 15.20
C ARG A 152 0.87 6.23 14.19
N LEU A 153 0.80 4.99 13.74
CA LEU A 153 -0.28 4.49 12.90
C LEU A 153 -1.59 4.50 13.69
N LYS A 154 -2.61 5.18 13.19
CA LYS A 154 -3.91 5.36 13.84
C LYS A 154 -5.06 4.73 13.07
N ARG A 155 -4.90 4.63 11.75
CA ARG A 155 -5.92 4.10 10.85
C ARG A 155 -5.26 3.22 9.79
N LEU A 156 -5.91 2.10 9.49
CA LEU A 156 -5.50 1.21 8.41
C LEU A 156 -6.74 0.86 7.60
N LYS A 157 -6.79 1.31 6.36
CA LYS A 157 -7.78 0.86 5.39
C LYS A 157 -7.37 -0.51 4.90
N VAL A 158 -8.21 -1.52 5.10
CA VAL A 158 -7.96 -2.88 4.60
C VAL A 158 -8.94 -3.16 3.47
N GLU A 159 -8.40 -3.46 2.29
CA GLU A 159 -9.15 -3.81 1.10
C GLU A 159 -8.91 -5.29 0.80
N ILE A 160 -9.95 -6.09 0.77
CA ILE A 160 -9.85 -7.54 0.69
C ILE A 160 -10.50 -8.02 -0.59
N ALA A 161 -9.74 -8.78 -1.38
CA ALA A 161 -10.22 -9.48 -2.56
C ALA A 161 -9.95 -10.98 -2.42
N GLY A 162 -10.98 -11.81 -2.62
CA GLY A 162 -10.86 -13.25 -2.49
C GLY A 162 -12.04 -14.00 -3.08
N PRO A 163 -12.11 -15.33 -2.90
CA PRO A 163 -13.14 -16.18 -3.49
C PRO A 163 -14.58 -15.82 -3.12
N ARG A 164 -14.76 -15.09 -2.01
CA ARG A 164 -16.09 -14.64 -1.53
C ARG A 164 -16.46 -13.22 -1.99
N GLY A 165 -15.66 -12.62 -2.86
CA GLY A 165 -15.85 -11.27 -3.38
C GLY A 165 -14.87 -10.27 -2.79
N GLN A 166 -15.29 -8.99 -2.83
CA GLN A 166 -14.48 -7.87 -2.37
C GLN A 166 -15.16 -7.15 -1.21
N THR A 167 -14.38 -6.70 -0.25
CA THR A 167 -14.86 -5.88 0.87
C THR A 167 -13.75 -4.92 1.33
N ALA A 168 -14.14 -3.90 2.07
CA ALA A 168 -13.19 -3.00 2.70
C ALA A 168 -13.63 -2.71 4.15
N VAL A 169 -12.64 -2.56 5.04
CA VAL A 169 -12.86 -2.22 6.44
C VAL A 169 -11.76 -1.27 6.91
N GLN A 170 -12.13 -0.36 7.81
CA GLN A 170 -11.14 0.49 8.47
C GLN A 170 -10.82 -0.08 9.85
N LEU A 171 -9.54 -0.36 10.10
CA LEU A 171 -9.01 -0.78 11.39
C LEU A 171 -8.42 0.40 12.16
N THR A 172 -8.44 0.27 13.48
CA THR A 172 -7.87 1.22 14.44
C THR A 172 -7.17 0.45 15.56
N PRO A 173 -6.41 1.10 16.46
CA PRO A 173 -5.82 0.44 17.62
C PRO A 173 -6.82 -0.34 18.50
N GLY A 174 -8.09 0.10 18.53
CA GLY A 174 -9.17 -0.58 19.26
C GLY A 174 -9.93 -1.65 18.46
N GLN A 175 -9.80 -1.66 17.13
CA GLN A 175 -10.45 -2.62 16.24
C GLN A 175 -9.41 -3.14 15.22
N ARG A 176 -8.78 -4.24 15.53
CA ARG A 176 -7.60 -4.76 14.82
C ARG A 176 -7.87 -5.94 13.89
N LYS A 177 -9.11 -6.40 13.81
CA LYS A 177 -9.46 -7.62 13.08
C LYS A 177 -10.33 -7.29 11.86
N ALA A 178 -9.82 -7.60 10.68
CA ALA A 178 -10.58 -7.62 9.44
C ALA A 178 -11.23 -9.00 9.26
N ARG A 179 -12.50 -9.03 8.85
CA ARG A 179 -13.27 -10.26 8.60
C ARG A 179 -13.92 -10.18 7.23
N TRP A 180 -14.08 -11.33 6.57
CA TRP A 180 -14.70 -11.46 5.23
C TRP A 180 -15.42 -12.78 5.01
#